data_de0dda285c08f45e6a2a78c5e6621503
#
_entry.id   de0dda285c08f45e6a2a78c5e6621503
#
_cell.length_a   1.000
_cell.length_b   1.000
_cell.length_c   1.000
_cell.angle_alpha   90.00
_cell.angle_beta   90.00
_cell.angle_gamma   90.00
#
_symmetry.space_group_name_H-M   'P 1'
#
loop_
_entity.id
_entity.type
_entity.pdbx_description
1 polymer ?
#
loop_
_entity_poly.entity_id
_entity_poly.type
_entity_poly.pdbx_seq_one_letter_code
_entity_poly.pdbx_strand_id
1 'polypeptide(L)'
;PFFWTLRLAPHFLFVATLLLAAFYCIDRHRMRRDPGAVETPEEAAPQKVRVRVAGARNLVFAAGIVAGVLLSGLWKSPSLSVLGVRLEWSDLAREALIAAMGLLSLATTPRALRAENGFSWEPIREVAILFAGIFATIIPAIAILKAGEHGALGFLVERIREPWQFFWATGLLSSVLDNAPTYLTFLNVGLGRLYPGLPEASQIARILAEHPQVVEAVSAGAVFMGANTYIGNAPNFMVKSISEEAGMAMPSFFGYLFRWALPILVPVF
;
A
#
# COMPACT_ATOMS: atom_id res chain seq x y z
N PRO A 1 -5.01 -9.19 14.38
CA PRO A 1 -4.92 -8.13 13.37
C PRO A 1 -5.04 -8.67 11.93
N PHE A 2 -4.29 -9.72 11.56
CA PHE A 2 -4.27 -10.27 10.20
C PHE A 2 -5.65 -10.68 9.67
N PHE A 3 -6.45 -11.36 10.48
CA PHE A 3 -7.81 -11.79 10.10
C PHE A 3 -8.79 -10.62 9.90
N TRP A 4 -8.46 -9.42 10.38
CA TRP A 4 -9.26 -8.23 10.11
C TRP A 4 -9.27 -7.86 8.63
N THR A 5 -8.16 -8.05 7.94
CA THR A 5 -8.05 -7.76 6.51
C THR A 5 -9.01 -8.58 5.66
N LEU A 6 -9.40 -9.78 6.12
CA LEU A 6 -10.37 -10.61 5.42
C LEU A 6 -11.77 -9.98 5.39
N ARG A 7 -12.11 -9.10 6.33
CA ARG A 7 -13.37 -8.34 6.30
C ARG A 7 -13.41 -7.32 5.15
N LEU A 8 -12.27 -6.87 4.70
CA LEU A 8 -12.16 -5.98 3.54
C LEU A 8 -12.20 -6.73 2.21
N ALA A 9 -12.17 -8.07 2.20
CA ALA A 9 -12.16 -8.87 0.98
C ALA A 9 -13.36 -8.59 0.04
N PRO A 10 -14.61 -8.45 0.52
CA PRO A 10 -15.73 -8.10 -0.36
C PRO A 10 -15.55 -6.73 -1.03
N HIS A 11 -15.10 -5.72 -0.27
CA HIS A 11 -14.84 -4.37 -0.78
C HIS A 11 -13.71 -4.40 -1.81
N PHE A 12 -12.63 -5.11 -1.51
CA PHE A 12 -11.51 -5.30 -2.43
C PHE A 12 -11.95 -5.99 -3.72
N LEU A 13 -12.70 -7.09 -3.65
CA LEU A 13 -13.18 -7.81 -4.82
C LEU A 13 -14.10 -6.94 -5.69
N PHE A 14 -14.97 -6.17 -5.05
CA PHE A 14 -15.85 -5.24 -5.76
C PHE A 14 -15.05 -4.19 -6.53
N VAL A 15 -14.16 -3.48 -5.84
CA VAL A 15 -13.28 -2.44 -6.43
C VAL A 15 -12.39 -3.03 -7.52
N ALA A 16 -11.74 -4.17 -7.26
CA ALA A 16 -10.89 -4.83 -8.24
C ALA A 16 -11.66 -5.25 -9.50
N THR A 17 -12.87 -5.78 -9.34
CA THR A 17 -13.71 -6.17 -10.49
C THR A 17 -14.08 -4.96 -11.36
N LEU A 18 -14.51 -3.86 -10.72
CA LEU A 18 -14.86 -2.64 -11.45
C LEU A 18 -13.65 -2.02 -12.15
N LEU A 19 -12.49 -1.96 -11.50
CA LEU A 19 -11.27 -1.44 -12.09
C LEU A 19 -10.78 -2.31 -13.26
N LEU A 20 -10.81 -3.64 -13.12
CA LEU A 20 -10.46 -4.55 -14.21
C LEU A 20 -11.42 -4.42 -15.39
N ALA A 21 -12.71 -4.27 -15.13
CA ALA A 21 -13.70 -4.04 -16.18
C ALA A 21 -13.46 -2.69 -16.88
N ALA A 22 -13.21 -1.62 -16.13
CA ALA A 22 -12.89 -0.30 -16.68
C ALA A 22 -11.60 -0.36 -17.52
N PHE A 23 -10.55 -0.99 -17.01
CA PHE A 23 -9.29 -1.19 -17.72
C PHE A 23 -9.50 -1.97 -19.02
N TYR A 24 -10.22 -3.09 -18.97
CA TYR A 24 -10.54 -3.89 -20.17
C TYR A 24 -11.30 -3.07 -21.22
N CYS A 25 -12.27 -2.26 -20.81
CA CYS A 25 -13.03 -1.41 -21.74
C CYS A 25 -12.14 -0.34 -22.40
N ILE A 26 -11.27 0.30 -21.59
CA ILE A 26 -10.34 1.33 -22.09
C ILE A 26 -9.34 0.70 -23.07
N ASP A 27 -8.76 -0.43 -22.70
CA ASP A 27 -7.76 -1.13 -23.50
C ASP A 27 -8.38 -1.60 -24.82
N ARG A 28 -9.54 -2.27 -24.78
CA ARG A 28 -10.27 -2.69 -25.96
C ARG A 28 -10.65 -1.52 -26.88
N HIS A 29 -11.02 -0.37 -26.30
CA HIS A 29 -11.34 0.83 -27.08
C HIS A 29 -10.11 1.39 -27.79
N ARG A 30 -8.96 1.42 -27.11
CA ARG A 30 -7.68 1.86 -27.69
C ARG A 30 -7.21 0.95 -28.80
N MET A 31 -7.24 -0.38 -28.60
CA MET A 31 -6.87 -1.37 -29.59
C MET A 31 -7.71 -1.28 -30.87
N ARG A 32 -9.00 -0.92 -30.73
CA ARG A 32 -9.88 -0.71 -31.89
C ARG A 32 -9.57 0.56 -32.67
N ARG A 33 -9.02 1.59 -32.01
CA ARG A 33 -8.69 2.87 -32.66
C ARG A 33 -7.31 2.85 -33.34
N ASP A 34 -6.42 2.06 -32.85
CA ASP A 34 -5.07 1.90 -33.39
C ASP A 34 -4.69 0.41 -33.47
N PRO A 35 -5.19 -0.31 -34.50
CA PRO A 35 -4.88 -1.71 -34.68
C PRO A 35 -3.39 -2.01 -34.95
N GLY A 36 -2.62 -1.00 -35.37
CA GLY A 36 -1.19 -1.13 -35.63
C GLY A 36 -0.32 -0.91 -34.39
N ALA A 37 -0.88 -0.43 -33.27
CA ALA A 37 -0.14 -0.27 -32.01
C ALA A 37 0.14 -1.62 -31.32
N VAL A 38 -0.58 -2.68 -31.67
CA VAL A 38 -0.23 -4.04 -31.32
C VAL A 38 0.65 -4.55 -32.46
N GLU A 39 1.97 -4.52 -32.30
CA GLU A 39 2.83 -5.39 -33.10
C GLU A 39 2.30 -6.81 -32.90
N THR A 40 1.49 -7.27 -33.87
CA THR A 40 1.23 -8.70 -33.97
C THR A 40 2.59 -9.33 -34.10
N PRO A 41 3.03 -10.21 -33.19
CA PRO A 41 4.21 -10.99 -33.45
C PRO A 41 3.98 -11.59 -34.83
N GLU A 42 4.78 -11.20 -35.80
CA GLU A 42 4.83 -11.81 -37.12
C GLU A 42 4.69 -13.30 -36.87
N GLU A 43 3.80 -13.99 -37.62
CA GLU A 43 3.47 -15.41 -37.45
C GLU A 43 4.76 -16.25 -37.45
N ALA A 44 5.57 -16.12 -36.41
CA ALA A 44 6.61 -17.06 -36.11
C ALA A 44 5.87 -18.38 -35.84
N ALA A 45 6.01 -19.33 -36.76
CA ALA A 45 5.50 -20.68 -36.63
C ALA A 45 5.63 -21.13 -35.15
N PRO A 46 4.62 -21.81 -34.59
CA PRO A 46 4.58 -22.08 -33.16
C PRO A 46 5.81 -22.89 -32.74
N GLN A 47 6.90 -22.20 -32.47
CA GLN A 47 8.05 -22.78 -31.82
C GLN A 47 7.52 -23.21 -30.45
N LYS A 48 7.58 -24.50 -30.18
CA LYS A 48 7.35 -25.04 -28.84
C LYS A 48 8.34 -24.38 -27.87
N VAL A 49 8.00 -23.18 -27.42
CA VAL A 49 8.79 -22.47 -26.43
C VAL A 49 8.69 -23.27 -25.15
N ARG A 50 9.76 -23.98 -24.79
CA ARG A 50 9.86 -24.62 -23.49
C ARG A 50 9.98 -23.50 -22.46
N VAL A 51 8.91 -23.26 -21.72
CA VAL A 51 8.97 -22.34 -20.57
C VAL A 51 10.01 -22.84 -19.60
N ARG A 52 11.11 -22.11 -19.46
CA ARG A 52 12.18 -22.42 -18.51
C ARG A 52 12.16 -21.33 -17.43
N VAL A 53 11.87 -21.70 -16.20
CA VAL A 53 11.94 -20.80 -15.07
C VAL A 53 13.38 -20.71 -14.60
N ALA A 54 14.10 -19.68 -15.00
CA ALA A 54 15.42 -19.36 -14.48
C ALA A 54 15.27 -18.62 -13.14
N GLY A 55 16.09 -18.99 -12.15
CA GLY A 55 16.04 -18.33 -10.83
C GLY A 55 14.94 -18.82 -9.88
N ALA A 56 14.41 -20.04 -10.07
CA ALA A 56 13.37 -20.62 -9.23
C ALA A 56 13.68 -20.59 -7.72
N ARG A 57 14.95 -20.51 -7.32
CA ARG A 57 15.36 -20.34 -5.91
C ARG A 57 14.75 -19.07 -5.29
N ASN A 58 14.53 -18.02 -6.06
CA ASN A 58 13.95 -16.79 -5.56
C ASN A 58 12.50 -16.95 -5.10
N LEU A 59 11.78 -17.97 -5.61
CA LEU A 59 10.46 -18.32 -5.09
C LEU A 59 10.53 -18.83 -3.64
N VAL A 60 11.60 -19.53 -3.27
CA VAL A 60 11.82 -19.98 -1.88
C VAL A 60 12.08 -18.79 -0.97
N PHE A 61 12.90 -17.82 -1.42
CA PHE A 61 13.13 -16.60 -0.65
C PHE A 61 11.86 -15.74 -0.52
N ALA A 62 11.09 -15.60 -1.60
CA ALA A 62 9.79 -14.93 -1.56
C ALA A 62 8.82 -15.64 -0.60
N ALA A 63 8.73 -16.97 -0.65
CA ALA A 63 7.92 -17.73 0.29
C ALA A 63 8.41 -17.57 1.74
N GLY A 64 9.73 -17.48 1.96
CA GLY A 64 10.33 -17.21 3.27
C GLY A 64 9.93 -15.84 3.81
N ILE A 65 9.89 -14.81 2.98
CA ILE A 65 9.41 -13.46 3.35
C ILE A 65 7.94 -13.52 3.76
N VAL A 66 7.09 -14.14 2.94
CA VAL A 66 5.66 -14.27 3.24
C VAL A 66 5.44 -15.05 4.54
N ALA A 67 6.14 -16.18 4.72
CA ALA A 67 6.08 -16.95 5.95
C ALA A 67 6.52 -16.14 7.17
N GLY A 68 7.59 -15.35 7.06
CA GLY A 68 8.07 -14.48 8.12
C GLY A 68 7.03 -13.45 8.55
N VAL A 69 6.36 -12.82 7.60
CA VAL A 69 5.28 -11.85 7.88
C VAL A 69 4.10 -12.54 8.56
N LEU A 70 3.67 -13.71 8.08
CA LEU A 70 2.56 -14.45 8.67
C LEU A 70 2.87 -14.94 10.08
N LEU A 71 4.06 -15.50 10.29
CA LEU A 71 4.50 -16.03 11.58
C LEU A 71 4.68 -14.92 12.62
N SER A 72 5.20 -13.75 12.24
CA SER A 72 5.34 -12.61 13.16
C SER A 72 3.97 -12.12 13.68
N GLY A 73 2.92 -12.19 12.85
CA GLY A 73 1.56 -11.85 13.26
C GLY A 73 0.92 -12.85 14.26
N LEU A 74 1.42 -14.07 14.29
CA LEU A 74 0.96 -15.13 15.20
C LEU A 74 1.81 -15.23 16.48
N TRP A 75 3.04 -14.76 16.42
CA TRP A 75 3.99 -14.86 17.54
C TRP A 75 3.86 -13.66 18.48
N LYS A 76 3.28 -13.89 19.65
CA LYS A 76 3.27 -12.92 20.75
C LYS A 76 4.62 -12.94 21.45
N SER A 77 5.44 -11.94 21.23
CA SER A 77 6.76 -11.82 21.82
C SER A 77 6.82 -10.72 22.89
N PRO A 78 7.77 -10.80 23.86
CA PRO A 78 8.05 -9.69 24.75
C PRO A 78 8.47 -8.45 23.97
N SER A 79 8.16 -7.26 24.51
CA SER A 79 8.61 -6.00 23.93
C SER A 79 9.85 -5.48 24.65
N LEU A 80 10.78 -4.92 23.88
CA LEU A 80 11.93 -4.17 24.37
C LEU A 80 11.66 -2.69 24.17
N SER A 81 11.89 -1.87 25.18
CA SER A 81 11.79 -0.42 25.04
C SER A 81 13.19 0.17 24.76
N VAL A 82 13.37 0.75 23.57
CA VAL A 82 14.60 1.43 23.16
C VAL A 82 14.26 2.88 22.85
N LEU A 83 14.85 3.83 23.56
CA LEU A 83 14.61 5.28 23.38
C LEU A 83 13.12 5.67 23.41
N GLY A 84 12.32 5.00 24.26
CA GLY A 84 10.87 5.26 24.37
C GLY A 84 10.01 4.60 23.29
N VAL A 85 10.61 3.88 22.34
CA VAL A 85 9.91 3.10 21.32
C VAL A 85 9.81 1.65 21.77
N ARG A 86 8.61 1.08 21.73
CA ARG A 86 8.40 -0.36 22.00
C ARG A 86 8.69 -1.15 20.74
N LEU A 87 9.67 -2.03 20.80
CA LEU A 87 10.05 -2.96 19.73
C LEU A 87 9.72 -4.39 20.21
N GLU A 88 8.92 -5.11 19.46
CA GLU A 88 8.65 -6.52 19.72
C GLU A 88 9.74 -7.39 19.09
N TRP A 89 10.15 -8.45 19.77
CA TRP A 89 11.13 -9.39 19.20
C TRP A 89 10.63 -10.06 17.92
N SER A 90 9.31 -10.27 17.80
CA SER A 90 8.67 -10.78 16.59
C SER A 90 8.90 -9.85 15.39
N ASP A 91 8.85 -8.52 15.60
CA ASP A 91 9.10 -7.55 14.54
C ASP A 91 10.57 -7.55 14.12
N LEU A 92 11.48 -7.52 15.11
CA LEU A 92 12.91 -7.56 14.82
C LEU A 92 13.32 -8.84 14.08
N ALA A 93 12.77 -9.99 14.49
CA ALA A 93 13.02 -11.27 13.82
C ALA A 93 12.46 -11.29 12.40
N ARG A 94 11.27 -10.71 12.17
CA ARG A 94 10.69 -10.54 10.84
C ARG A 94 11.58 -9.68 9.94
N GLU A 95 11.99 -8.50 10.41
CA GLU A 95 12.84 -7.61 9.63
C GLU A 95 14.21 -8.25 9.31
N ALA A 96 14.81 -8.93 10.28
CA ALA A 96 16.05 -9.67 10.07
C ALA A 96 15.88 -10.80 9.04
N LEU A 97 14.76 -11.53 9.09
CA LEU A 97 14.46 -12.59 8.13
C LEU A 97 14.25 -12.02 6.72
N ILE A 98 13.49 -10.94 6.57
CA ILE A 98 13.26 -10.28 5.28
C ILE A 98 14.59 -9.81 4.68
N ALA A 99 15.42 -9.15 5.49
CA ALA A 99 16.75 -8.71 5.07
C ALA A 99 17.65 -9.90 4.65
N ALA A 100 17.65 -10.98 5.43
CA ALA A 100 18.40 -12.19 5.12
C ALA A 100 17.94 -12.84 3.82
N MET A 101 16.63 -12.96 3.57
CA MET A 101 16.09 -13.49 2.31
C MET A 101 16.47 -12.62 1.12
N GLY A 102 16.43 -11.30 1.26
CA GLY A 102 16.89 -10.36 0.23
C GLY A 102 18.38 -10.49 -0.08
N LEU A 103 19.23 -10.56 0.95
CA LEU A 103 20.67 -10.74 0.79
C LEU A 103 21.02 -12.11 0.17
N LEU A 104 20.34 -13.18 0.59
CA LEU A 104 20.52 -14.51 0.00
C LEU A 104 20.09 -14.53 -1.47
N SER A 105 18.99 -13.86 -1.81
CA SER A 105 18.57 -13.70 -3.20
C SER A 105 19.65 -12.98 -4.03
N LEU A 106 20.19 -11.88 -3.53
CA LEU A 106 21.27 -11.14 -4.19
C LEU A 106 22.55 -11.97 -4.34
N ALA A 107 22.94 -12.71 -3.31
CA ALA A 107 24.15 -13.51 -3.31
C ALA A 107 24.06 -14.74 -4.24
N THR A 108 22.87 -15.37 -4.32
CA THR A 108 22.69 -16.63 -5.04
C THR A 108 22.17 -16.48 -6.47
N THR A 109 21.61 -15.31 -6.83
CA THR A 109 21.12 -15.04 -8.19
C THR A 109 22.26 -14.58 -9.08
N PRO A 110 22.54 -15.30 -10.19
CA PRO A 110 23.60 -14.91 -11.12
C PRO A 110 23.41 -13.49 -11.66
N ARG A 111 24.51 -12.76 -11.81
CA ARG A 111 24.50 -11.38 -12.36
C ARG A 111 23.91 -11.33 -13.77
N ALA A 112 24.19 -12.34 -14.60
CA ALA A 112 23.62 -12.44 -15.95
C ALA A 112 22.09 -12.47 -15.91
N LEU A 113 21.49 -13.31 -15.05
CA LEU A 113 20.04 -13.40 -14.91
C LEU A 113 19.40 -12.09 -14.43
N ARG A 114 20.10 -11.37 -13.56
CA ARG A 114 19.64 -10.03 -13.12
C ARG A 114 19.69 -9.01 -14.26
N ALA A 115 20.76 -9.04 -15.05
CA ALA A 115 20.91 -8.16 -16.21
C ALA A 115 19.86 -8.46 -17.28
N GLU A 116 19.59 -9.75 -17.56
CA GLU A 116 18.54 -10.17 -18.48
C GLU A 116 17.15 -9.70 -18.06
N ASN A 117 16.89 -9.63 -16.74
CA ASN A 117 15.63 -9.13 -16.18
C ASN A 117 15.62 -7.60 -16.00
N GLY A 118 16.63 -6.87 -16.48
CA GLY A 118 16.69 -5.42 -16.33
C GLY A 118 16.77 -4.94 -14.88
N PHE A 119 17.31 -5.78 -13.96
CA PHE A 119 17.38 -5.39 -12.54
C PHE A 119 18.35 -4.21 -12.35
N SER A 120 17.84 -3.14 -11.76
CA SER A 120 18.64 -2.02 -11.29
C SER A 120 18.26 -1.62 -9.85
N TRP A 121 19.13 -0.82 -9.23
CA TRP A 121 18.89 -0.27 -7.89
C TRP A 121 18.18 1.08 -7.94
N GLU A 122 18.02 1.67 -9.12
CA GLU A 122 17.49 3.03 -9.28
C GLU A 122 16.07 3.18 -8.68
N PRO A 123 15.08 2.30 -8.97
CA PRO A 123 13.75 2.41 -8.38
C PRO A 123 13.76 2.31 -6.85
N ILE A 124 14.60 1.44 -6.29
CA ILE A 124 14.72 1.27 -4.84
C ILE A 124 15.33 2.51 -4.20
N ARG A 125 16.36 3.09 -4.83
CA ARG A 125 17.02 4.31 -4.38
C ARG A 125 16.07 5.51 -4.41
N GLU A 126 15.31 5.70 -5.48
CA GLU A 126 14.34 6.78 -5.61
C GLU A 126 13.26 6.67 -4.53
N VAL A 127 12.71 5.47 -4.33
CA VAL A 127 11.74 5.20 -3.27
C VAL A 127 12.33 5.49 -1.89
N ALA A 128 13.55 5.05 -1.61
CA ALA A 128 14.21 5.29 -0.32
C ALA A 128 14.40 6.78 -0.04
N ILE A 129 14.85 7.56 -1.02
CA ILE A 129 15.03 9.02 -0.90
C ILE A 129 13.68 9.71 -0.68
N LEU A 130 12.66 9.35 -1.48
CA LEU A 130 11.31 9.89 -1.35
C LEU A 130 10.75 9.65 0.06
N PHE A 131 10.81 8.40 0.53
CA PHE A 131 10.29 8.05 1.85
C PHE A 131 11.07 8.68 2.99
N ALA A 132 12.40 8.80 2.89
CA ALA A 132 13.18 9.56 3.86
C ALA A 132 12.68 11.01 3.97
N GLY A 133 12.39 11.66 2.84
CA GLY A 133 11.80 12.99 2.79
C GLY A 133 10.39 13.03 3.41
N ILE A 134 9.53 12.08 3.05
CA ILE A 134 8.16 11.97 3.59
C ILE A 134 8.19 11.76 5.10
N PHE A 135 9.00 10.82 5.63
CA PHE A 135 9.08 10.57 7.07
C PHE A 135 9.62 11.76 7.84
N ALA A 136 10.57 12.51 7.28
CA ALA A 136 11.05 13.74 7.92
C ALA A 136 9.97 14.82 8.01
N THR A 137 9.13 14.95 6.99
CA THR A 137 8.11 16.02 6.90
C THR A 137 6.75 15.64 7.50
N ILE A 138 6.46 14.33 7.66
CA ILE A 138 5.17 13.85 8.17
C ILE A 138 5.02 14.06 9.69
N ILE A 139 6.14 14.15 10.44
CA ILE A 139 6.13 14.29 11.90
C ILE A 139 5.25 15.45 12.37
N PRO A 140 5.40 16.69 11.87
CA PRO A 140 4.52 17.79 12.26
C PRO A 140 3.07 17.58 11.82
N ALA A 141 2.81 16.96 10.66
CA ALA A 141 1.47 16.65 10.20
C ALA A 141 0.76 15.66 11.14
N ILE A 142 1.44 14.60 11.54
CA ILE A 142 0.94 13.65 12.53
C ILE A 142 0.71 14.31 13.89
N ALA A 143 1.58 15.23 14.31
CA ALA A 143 1.42 15.95 15.59
C ALA A 143 0.14 16.81 15.57
N ILE A 144 -0.14 17.51 14.47
CA ILE A 144 -1.37 18.29 14.28
C ILE A 144 -2.61 17.39 14.36
N LEU A 145 -2.57 16.23 13.72
CA LEU A 145 -3.69 15.28 13.71
C LEU A 145 -3.89 14.60 15.07
N LYS A 146 -2.80 14.27 15.78
CA LYS A 146 -2.85 13.70 17.14
C LYS A 146 -3.37 14.69 18.18
N ALA A 147 -3.22 15.99 17.95
CA ALA A 147 -3.82 17.00 18.81
C ALA A 147 -5.37 16.98 18.80
N GLY A 148 -5.98 16.24 17.87
CA GLY A 148 -7.42 16.00 17.81
C GLY A 148 -8.22 17.28 17.81
N GLU A 149 -9.23 17.38 18.69
CA GLU A 149 -10.10 18.55 18.83
C GLU A 149 -9.36 19.83 19.23
N HIS A 150 -8.22 19.69 19.91
CA HIS A 150 -7.37 20.82 20.33
C HIS A 150 -6.33 21.22 19.29
N GLY A 151 -6.24 20.49 18.16
CA GLY A 151 -5.32 20.76 17.07
C GLY A 151 -5.87 21.73 16.03
N ALA A 152 -5.02 22.16 15.11
CA ALA A 152 -5.40 23.04 13.99
C ALA A 152 -6.52 22.44 13.10
N LEU A 153 -6.72 21.14 13.11
CA LEU A 153 -7.78 20.42 12.39
C LEU A 153 -8.93 19.95 13.30
N GLY A 154 -9.03 20.47 14.53
CA GLY A 154 -10.08 20.12 15.49
C GLY A 154 -11.49 20.28 14.93
N PHE A 155 -11.73 21.35 14.16
CA PHE A 155 -13.00 21.58 13.48
C PHE A 155 -13.42 20.46 12.51
N LEU A 156 -12.44 19.78 11.92
CA LEU A 156 -12.68 18.64 11.03
C LEU A 156 -12.99 17.39 11.85
N VAL A 157 -12.22 17.16 12.91
CA VAL A 157 -12.37 15.99 13.81
C VAL A 157 -13.74 15.99 14.48
N GLU A 158 -14.22 17.14 14.94
CA GLU A 158 -15.55 17.30 15.57
C GLU A 158 -16.71 16.94 14.65
N ARG A 159 -16.55 17.14 13.34
CA ARG A 159 -17.58 16.88 12.33
C ARG A 159 -17.67 15.44 11.86
N ILE A 160 -16.60 14.66 12.03
CA ILE A 160 -16.53 13.27 11.58
C ILE A 160 -17.28 12.39 12.60
N ARG A 161 -18.48 11.94 12.25
CA ARG A 161 -19.37 11.15 13.13
C ARG A 161 -19.71 9.79 12.54
N GLU A 162 -20.03 9.77 11.27
CA GLU A 162 -20.53 8.64 10.55
C GLU A 162 -19.42 7.85 9.83
N PRO A 163 -19.56 6.53 9.63
CA PRO A 163 -18.54 5.72 8.95
C PRO A 163 -18.13 6.27 7.59
N TRP A 164 -19.07 6.78 6.76
CA TRP A 164 -18.77 7.36 5.46
C TRP A 164 -17.90 8.63 5.55
N GLN A 165 -18.04 9.41 6.63
CA GLN A 165 -17.20 10.58 6.87
C GLN A 165 -15.77 10.16 7.24
N PHE A 166 -15.62 9.10 8.04
CA PHE A 166 -14.32 8.50 8.31
C PHE A 166 -13.65 7.99 7.04
N PHE A 167 -14.42 7.34 6.15
CA PHE A 167 -13.91 6.87 4.86
C PHE A 167 -13.33 8.02 4.03
N TRP A 168 -14.13 9.08 3.79
CA TRP A 168 -13.69 10.20 2.96
C TRP A 168 -12.56 11.01 3.60
N ALA A 169 -12.64 11.30 4.89
CA ALA A 169 -11.60 12.07 5.59
C ALA A 169 -10.26 11.31 5.59
N THR A 170 -10.29 10.02 5.93
CA THR A 170 -9.13 9.16 5.89
C THR A 170 -8.58 9.04 4.47
N GLY A 171 -9.45 8.81 3.51
CA GLY A 171 -9.07 8.61 2.13
C GLY A 171 -8.47 9.84 1.46
N LEU A 172 -9.06 11.01 1.65
CA LEU A 172 -8.52 12.27 1.15
C LEU A 172 -7.10 12.52 1.70
N LEU A 173 -6.91 12.28 2.98
CA LEU A 173 -5.59 12.43 3.59
C LEU A 173 -4.62 11.36 3.09
N SER A 174 -5.05 10.10 2.96
CA SER A 174 -4.24 8.99 2.45
C SER A 174 -3.85 9.18 0.98
N SER A 175 -4.60 9.96 0.23
CA SER A 175 -4.20 10.31 -1.14
C SER A 175 -2.91 11.15 -1.21
N VAL A 176 -2.51 11.78 -0.09
CA VAL A 176 -1.32 12.66 -0.01
C VAL A 176 -0.30 12.15 1.00
N LEU A 177 -0.76 11.47 2.04
CA LEU A 177 0.08 10.84 3.07
C LEU A 177 0.01 9.32 2.94
N ASP A 178 1.05 8.64 3.42
CA ASP A 178 1.08 7.18 3.44
C ASP A 178 -0.09 6.57 4.25
N ASN A 179 -0.53 5.39 3.83
CA ASN A 179 -1.69 4.69 4.37
C ASN A 179 -1.59 4.44 5.89
N ALA A 180 -0.44 3.99 6.37
CA ALA A 180 -0.28 3.56 7.75
C ALA A 180 -0.44 4.69 8.77
N PRO A 181 0.26 5.84 8.66
CA PRO A 181 0.06 6.96 9.58
C PRO A 181 -1.36 7.54 9.47
N THR A 182 -1.94 7.59 8.29
CA THR A 182 -3.30 8.08 8.07
C THR A 182 -4.31 7.16 8.76
N TYR A 183 -4.20 5.85 8.58
CA TYR A 183 -5.03 4.85 9.25
C TYR A 183 -4.97 5.01 10.77
N LEU A 184 -3.75 5.03 11.34
CA LEU A 184 -3.58 5.16 12.79
C LEU A 184 -4.18 6.46 13.34
N THR A 185 -4.05 7.54 12.61
CA THR A 185 -4.60 8.84 13.02
C THR A 185 -6.12 8.80 13.13
N PHE A 186 -6.81 8.38 12.06
CA PHE A 186 -8.28 8.34 12.08
C PHE A 186 -8.86 7.24 12.95
N LEU A 187 -8.14 6.13 13.12
CA LEU A 187 -8.50 5.13 14.13
C LEU A 187 -8.46 5.75 15.52
N ASN A 188 -7.39 6.47 15.88
CA ASN A 188 -7.28 7.15 17.17
C ASN A 188 -8.35 8.22 17.37
N VAL A 189 -8.72 8.96 16.31
CA VAL A 189 -9.87 9.88 16.35
C VAL A 189 -11.15 9.13 16.71
N GLY A 190 -11.42 7.99 16.05
CA GLY A 190 -12.58 7.15 16.35
C GLY A 190 -12.57 6.60 17.78
N LEU A 191 -11.42 6.10 18.23
CA LEU A 191 -11.24 5.56 19.60
C LEU A 191 -11.44 6.64 20.65
N GLY A 192 -10.79 7.81 20.51
CA GLY A 192 -10.89 8.91 21.46
C GLY A 192 -12.31 9.47 21.57
N ARG A 193 -13.03 9.49 20.44
CA ARG A 193 -14.41 9.96 20.41
C ARG A 193 -15.43 8.99 21.01
N LEU A 194 -15.36 7.71 20.62
CA LEU A 194 -16.34 6.72 21.04
C LEU A 194 -16.10 6.21 22.47
N TYR A 195 -14.82 6.21 22.90
CA TYR A 195 -14.43 5.60 24.17
C TYR A 195 -13.43 6.48 24.94
N PRO A 196 -13.78 7.75 25.25
CA PRO A 196 -12.85 8.64 25.96
C PRO A 196 -12.49 8.08 27.33
N GLY A 197 -11.20 8.19 27.70
CA GLY A 197 -10.70 7.80 29.02
C GLY A 197 -10.51 6.31 29.26
N LEU A 198 -10.83 5.43 28.31
CA LEU A 198 -10.52 4.01 28.43
C LEU A 198 -9.07 3.70 27.99
N PRO A 199 -8.43 2.66 28.56
CA PRO A 199 -7.15 2.17 28.07
C PRO A 199 -7.26 1.73 26.61
N GLU A 200 -6.23 1.99 25.80
CA GLU A 200 -6.19 1.75 24.34
C GLU A 200 -6.60 0.31 23.96
N ALA A 201 -6.08 -0.69 24.67
CA ALA A 201 -6.43 -2.09 24.42
C ALA A 201 -7.94 -2.37 24.57
N SER A 202 -8.60 -1.72 25.54
CA SER A 202 -10.05 -1.82 25.77
C SER A 202 -10.82 -1.05 24.71
N GLN A 203 -10.33 0.11 24.28
CA GLN A 203 -10.93 0.89 23.19
C GLN A 203 -10.94 0.09 21.88
N ILE A 204 -9.79 -0.53 21.53
CA ILE A 204 -9.67 -1.35 20.32
C ILE A 204 -10.63 -2.55 20.37
N ALA A 205 -10.70 -3.25 21.49
CA ALA A 205 -11.61 -4.38 21.62
C ALA A 205 -13.08 -3.97 21.44
N ARG A 206 -13.47 -2.83 22.04
CA ARG A 206 -14.85 -2.32 21.95
C ARG A 206 -15.21 -1.80 20.56
N ILE A 207 -14.37 -1.00 19.92
CA ILE A 207 -14.68 -0.48 18.59
C ILE A 207 -14.86 -1.61 17.57
N LEU A 208 -14.06 -2.67 17.68
CA LEU A 208 -14.19 -3.85 16.83
C LEU A 208 -15.49 -4.64 17.07
N ALA A 209 -16.02 -4.61 18.29
CA ALA A 209 -17.26 -5.30 18.67
C ALA A 209 -18.51 -4.45 18.40
N GLU A 210 -18.48 -3.16 18.76
CA GLU A 210 -19.65 -2.29 18.80
C GLU A 210 -19.77 -1.42 17.52
N HIS A 211 -18.64 -1.00 16.93
CA HIS A 211 -18.59 -0.11 15.78
C HIS A 211 -17.60 -0.58 14.68
N PRO A 212 -17.67 -1.85 14.23
CA PRO A 212 -16.74 -2.36 13.22
C PRO A 212 -16.75 -1.56 11.93
N GLN A 213 -17.88 -0.94 11.56
CA GLN A 213 -18.03 -0.15 10.35
C GLN A 213 -17.11 1.08 10.33
N VAL A 214 -16.80 1.67 11.49
CA VAL A 214 -15.84 2.80 11.57
C VAL A 214 -14.45 2.32 11.21
N VAL A 215 -14.04 1.17 11.75
CA VAL A 215 -12.72 0.60 11.46
C VAL A 215 -12.61 0.13 10.00
N GLU A 216 -13.69 -0.43 9.45
CA GLU A 216 -13.78 -0.79 8.02
C GLU A 216 -13.67 0.45 7.13
N ALA A 217 -14.38 1.52 7.46
CA ALA A 217 -14.35 2.78 6.72
C ALA A 217 -12.97 3.44 6.74
N VAL A 218 -12.32 3.51 7.91
CA VAL A 218 -10.95 4.02 8.05
C VAL A 218 -9.97 3.16 7.25
N SER A 219 -10.10 1.83 7.34
CA SER A 219 -9.24 0.89 6.63
C SER A 219 -9.39 1.01 5.11
N ALA A 220 -10.64 1.01 4.64
CA ALA A 220 -10.94 1.12 3.21
C ALA A 220 -10.49 2.48 2.65
N GLY A 221 -10.79 3.58 3.35
CA GLY A 221 -10.35 4.91 2.96
C GLY A 221 -8.84 5.01 2.87
N ALA A 222 -8.12 4.54 3.89
CA ALA A 222 -6.67 4.56 3.90
C ALA A 222 -6.05 3.74 2.75
N VAL A 223 -6.57 2.55 2.49
CA VAL A 223 -5.98 1.63 1.50
C VAL A 223 -6.38 2.00 0.07
N PHE A 224 -7.68 2.20 -0.21
CA PHE A 224 -8.13 2.43 -1.58
C PHE A 224 -7.73 3.82 -2.09
N MET A 225 -8.00 4.86 -1.33
CA MET A 225 -7.70 6.21 -1.78
C MET A 225 -6.21 6.58 -1.75
N GLY A 226 -5.37 5.78 -1.07
CA GLY A 226 -3.92 5.84 -1.23
C GLY A 226 -3.45 5.59 -2.67
N ALA A 227 -4.28 4.93 -3.49
CA ALA A 227 -4.00 4.73 -4.92
C ALA A 227 -4.24 5.99 -5.78
N ASN A 228 -4.84 7.05 -5.27
CA ASN A 228 -5.17 8.26 -6.03
C ASN A 228 -3.94 9.05 -6.48
N THR A 229 -2.80 8.88 -5.82
CA THR A 229 -1.55 9.56 -6.20
C THR A 229 -0.36 8.61 -6.12
N TYR A 230 0.76 9.02 -6.69
CA TYR A 230 2.00 8.25 -6.60
C TYR A 230 2.61 8.23 -5.20
N ILE A 231 2.33 9.25 -4.37
CA ILE A 231 2.88 9.37 -3.02
C ILE A 231 1.94 8.83 -1.93
N GLY A 232 0.69 8.54 -2.27
CA GLY A 232 -0.29 8.01 -1.31
C GLY A 232 0.06 6.61 -0.78
N ASN A 233 0.91 5.86 -1.50
CA ASN A 233 1.55 4.64 -0.98
C ASN A 233 2.85 4.32 -1.73
N ALA A 234 3.78 3.63 -1.05
CA ALA A 234 5.07 3.24 -1.61
C ALA A 234 4.98 2.41 -2.90
N PRO A 235 4.12 1.38 -3.00
CA PRO A 235 4.00 0.57 -4.21
C PRO A 235 3.67 1.37 -5.46
N ASN A 236 2.82 2.40 -5.39
CA ASN A 236 2.45 3.20 -6.55
C ASN A 236 3.66 3.94 -7.14
N PHE A 237 4.46 4.55 -6.28
CA PHE A 237 5.68 5.25 -6.72
C PHE A 237 6.70 4.27 -7.29
N MET A 238 6.87 3.11 -6.65
CA MET A 238 7.78 2.07 -7.13
C MET A 238 7.38 1.55 -8.52
N VAL A 239 6.09 1.26 -8.75
CA VAL A 239 5.60 0.83 -10.06
C VAL A 239 5.83 1.91 -11.12
N LYS A 240 5.60 3.19 -10.78
CA LYS A 240 5.91 4.30 -11.68
C LYS A 240 7.39 4.32 -12.06
N SER A 241 8.27 4.26 -11.07
CA SER A 241 9.73 4.31 -11.27
C SER A 241 10.23 3.13 -12.13
N ILE A 242 9.77 1.89 -11.84
CA ILE A 242 10.10 0.71 -12.66
C ILE A 242 9.60 0.87 -14.10
N SER A 243 8.40 1.42 -14.29
CA SER A 243 7.84 1.62 -15.64
C SER A 243 8.63 2.65 -16.43
N GLU A 244 9.06 3.75 -15.80
CA GLU A 244 9.88 4.79 -16.45
C GLU A 244 11.27 4.26 -16.78
N GLU A 245 11.88 3.46 -15.91
CA GLU A 245 13.14 2.79 -16.18
C GLU A 245 13.03 1.80 -17.35
N ALA A 246 11.90 1.12 -17.50
CA ALA A 246 11.61 0.27 -18.66
C ALA A 246 11.28 1.05 -19.95
N GLY A 247 11.40 2.38 -19.94
CA GLY A 247 11.17 3.23 -21.11
C GLY A 247 9.69 3.59 -21.36
N MET A 248 8.80 3.28 -20.45
CA MET A 248 7.38 3.65 -20.55
C MET A 248 7.15 5.05 -19.99
N ALA A 249 6.64 5.98 -20.82
CA ALA A 249 6.30 7.32 -20.36
C ALA A 249 5.11 7.28 -19.40
N MET A 250 5.35 7.53 -18.12
CA MET A 250 4.30 7.61 -17.11
C MET A 250 3.75 9.05 -16.99
N PRO A 251 2.45 9.21 -16.66
CA PRO A 251 1.87 10.53 -16.43
C PRO A 251 2.60 11.28 -15.30
N SER A 252 2.66 12.61 -15.40
CA SER A 252 3.09 13.43 -14.27
C SER A 252 2.15 13.24 -13.07
N PHE A 253 2.56 13.67 -11.87
CA PHE A 253 1.74 13.59 -10.66
C PHE A 253 0.31 14.14 -10.85
N PHE A 254 0.21 15.35 -11.33
CA PHE A 254 -1.10 15.96 -11.61
C PHE A 254 -1.81 15.36 -12.83
N GLY A 255 -1.03 14.91 -13.82
CA GLY A 255 -1.56 14.17 -14.97
C GLY A 255 -2.23 12.87 -14.56
N TYR A 256 -1.63 12.12 -13.63
CA TYR A 256 -2.23 10.92 -13.07
C TYR A 256 -3.48 11.26 -12.24
N LEU A 257 -3.39 12.22 -11.33
CA LEU A 257 -4.49 12.63 -10.45
C LEU A 257 -5.75 13.06 -11.25
N PHE A 258 -5.58 14.00 -12.19
CA PHE A 258 -6.73 14.56 -12.90
C PHE A 258 -7.26 13.71 -14.06
N ARG A 259 -6.42 12.88 -14.67
CA ARG A 259 -6.78 12.11 -15.86
C ARG A 259 -7.22 10.69 -15.55
N TRP A 260 -6.77 10.13 -14.43
CA TRP A 260 -7.02 8.74 -14.05
C TRP A 260 -7.67 8.60 -12.69
N ALA A 261 -7.09 9.20 -11.63
CA ALA A 261 -7.59 9.01 -10.28
C ALA A 261 -8.97 9.64 -10.07
N LEU A 262 -9.13 10.92 -10.31
CA LEU A 262 -10.42 11.60 -10.09
C LEU A 262 -11.55 11.06 -10.99
N PRO A 263 -11.38 10.80 -12.29
CA PRO A 263 -12.48 10.33 -13.13
C PRO A 263 -12.76 8.84 -13.03
N ILE A 264 -11.80 8.01 -12.59
CA ILE A 264 -11.94 6.54 -12.58
C ILE A 264 -11.87 5.98 -11.17
N LEU A 265 -10.79 6.28 -10.41
CA LEU A 265 -10.59 5.65 -9.10
C LEU A 265 -11.58 6.17 -8.06
N VAL A 266 -11.71 7.49 -7.94
CA VAL A 266 -12.60 8.10 -6.94
C VAL A 266 -14.06 7.69 -7.10
N PRO A 267 -14.66 7.59 -8.31
CA PRO A 267 -16.02 7.09 -8.46
C PRO A 267 -16.20 5.60 -8.18
N VAL A 268 -15.11 4.81 -8.24
CA VAL A 268 -15.13 3.37 -7.95
C VAL A 268 -15.01 3.10 -6.45
N PHE A 269 -14.30 3.96 -5.72
CA PHE A 269 -14.11 3.86 -4.28
C PHE A 269 -15.32 4.37 -3.50
#